data_edd09f1cbbb688515e24b6ec1132837f
#
_entry.id   edd09f1cbbb688515e24b6ec1132837f
#
_cell.length_a   1.000
_cell.length_b   1.000
_cell.length_c   1.000
_cell.angle_alpha   90.00
_cell.angle_beta   90.00
_cell.angle_gamma   90.00
#
_symmetry.space_group_name_H-M   'P 1'
#
loop_
_entity.id
_entity.type
_entity.pdbx_description
1 polymer ?
#
loop_
_entity_poly.entity_id
_entity_poly.type
_entity_poly.pdbx_seq_one_letter_code
_entity_poly.pdbx_strand_id
1 'polypeptide(L)'
;MMVFVPAIILSTIFVATIAASYFVADRIGAAPQAIAAGTACFAAAIVLLVRSGMKQVSRLERLGLTDTLTGFPNRHALHEDFKRLARCEETAIALIDLDGFMLVNEHHGHAIGDRAIRECGALFQVICGNEAQIYRLGGDEFALLKSGPLAATLLEGMCRRIVEEMMHPVKVDDRRLTLGASIGLARRAKGQEIGSSELLRRADIAMYSSKRGGKARCTWHSPEFDRSREAIRELDDELRLALANEEFRLHYQPLVDSNSGAIVAVESLIRWQRPDGKHIGPNVFIPVAEESGLINPLGLWVLR
;
A
#
# COMPACT_ATOMS: atom_id res chain seq x y z
N MET A 1 -21.96 -21.41 0.49
CA MET A 1 -22.98 -22.27 -0.11
C MET A 1 -22.45 -23.26 -1.15
N MET A 2 -21.37 -22.98 -1.86
CA MET A 2 -20.81 -23.89 -2.90
C MET A 2 -20.03 -25.12 -2.38
N VAL A 3 -19.68 -25.20 -1.11
CA VAL A 3 -18.90 -26.34 -0.55
C VAL A 3 -19.80 -27.45 -0.01
N PHE A 4 -21.07 -27.16 0.32
CA PHE A 4 -21.99 -28.14 0.89
C PHE A 4 -22.62 -29.08 -0.16
N VAL A 5 -22.76 -28.64 -1.40
CA VAL A 5 -23.38 -29.48 -2.47
C VAL A 5 -22.54 -30.71 -2.81
N PRO A 6 -21.19 -30.62 -2.99
CA PRO A 6 -20.39 -31.82 -3.23
C PRO A 6 -20.35 -32.78 -2.05
N ALA A 7 -20.40 -32.29 -0.81
CA ALA A 7 -20.40 -33.16 0.37
C ALA A 7 -21.72 -33.97 0.51
N ILE A 8 -22.85 -33.36 0.17
CA ILE A 8 -24.17 -34.06 0.18
C ILE A 8 -24.23 -35.09 -0.95
N ILE A 9 -23.73 -34.76 -2.14
CA ILE A 9 -23.68 -35.72 -3.27
C ILE A 9 -22.75 -36.88 -2.94
N LEU A 10 -21.58 -36.63 -2.34
CA LEU A 10 -20.65 -37.68 -1.93
C LEU A 10 -21.26 -38.59 -0.83
N SER A 11 -21.97 -38.03 0.14
CA SER A 11 -22.62 -38.81 1.21
C SER A 11 -23.78 -39.67 0.67
N THR A 12 -24.55 -39.19 -0.30
CA THR A 12 -25.60 -39.95 -0.96
C THR A 12 -25.04 -41.09 -1.83
N ILE A 13 -23.98 -40.85 -2.58
CA ILE A 13 -23.26 -41.87 -3.36
C ILE A 13 -22.68 -42.92 -2.40
N PHE A 14 -22.14 -42.54 -1.25
CA PHE A 14 -21.59 -43.44 -0.24
C PHE A 14 -22.64 -44.39 0.32
N VAL A 15 -23.79 -43.88 0.77
CA VAL A 15 -24.90 -44.68 1.30
C VAL A 15 -25.42 -45.61 0.22
N ALA A 16 -25.56 -45.14 -1.01
CA ALA A 16 -26.03 -45.98 -2.12
C ALA A 16 -25.02 -47.10 -2.47
N THR A 17 -23.70 -46.81 -2.41
CA THR A 17 -22.66 -47.80 -2.70
C THR A 17 -22.54 -48.87 -1.62
N ILE A 18 -22.71 -48.50 -0.32
CA ILE A 18 -22.76 -49.43 0.81
C ILE A 18 -24.02 -50.32 0.70
N ALA A 19 -25.18 -49.75 0.41
CA ALA A 19 -26.41 -50.49 0.25
C ALA A 19 -26.35 -51.48 -0.93
N ALA A 20 -25.80 -51.06 -2.06
CA ALA A 20 -25.56 -51.90 -3.23
C ALA A 20 -24.56 -53.04 -2.93
N SER A 21 -23.46 -52.70 -2.21
CA SER A 21 -22.46 -53.71 -1.81
C SER A 21 -23.03 -54.77 -0.85
N TYR A 22 -23.90 -54.34 0.08
CA TYR A 22 -24.57 -55.24 1.01
C TYR A 22 -25.53 -56.17 0.28
N PHE A 23 -26.31 -55.65 -0.66
CA PHE A 23 -27.27 -56.42 -1.46
C PHE A 23 -26.61 -57.45 -2.39
N VAL A 24 -25.46 -57.06 -2.97
CA VAL A 24 -24.67 -57.95 -3.85
C VAL A 24 -23.94 -59.03 -3.01
N ALA A 25 -23.39 -58.69 -1.86
CA ALA A 25 -22.68 -59.58 -0.97
C ALA A 25 -23.60 -60.69 -0.40
N ASP A 26 -24.84 -60.31 -0.04
CA ASP A 26 -25.87 -61.25 0.45
C ASP A 26 -26.24 -62.27 -0.65
N ARG A 27 -26.25 -61.87 -1.93
CA ARG A 27 -26.60 -62.76 -3.03
C ARG A 27 -25.46 -63.70 -3.50
N ILE A 28 -24.20 -63.31 -3.30
CA ILE A 28 -23.03 -63.99 -3.83
C ILE A 28 -22.30 -64.79 -2.73
N GLY A 29 -22.74 -64.71 -1.45
CA GLY A 29 -22.04 -65.34 -0.32
C GLY A 29 -20.62 -64.80 -0.11
N ALA A 30 -20.33 -63.57 -0.54
CA ALA A 30 -19.04 -62.95 -0.40
C ALA A 30 -18.66 -62.68 1.05
N ALA A 31 -17.48 -63.13 1.43
CA ALA A 31 -17.00 -63.03 2.80
C ALA A 31 -17.01 -61.58 3.31
N PRO A 32 -17.30 -61.26 4.58
CA PRO A 32 -17.33 -59.94 5.18
C PRO A 32 -16.04 -59.12 4.96
N GLN A 33 -14.96 -59.78 4.58
CA GLN A 33 -13.69 -59.19 4.22
C GLN A 33 -13.77 -58.29 2.96
N ALA A 34 -14.61 -58.63 1.96
CA ALA A 34 -14.76 -57.83 0.75
C ALA A 34 -15.51 -56.51 1.03
N ILE A 35 -16.47 -56.52 1.94
CA ILE A 35 -17.20 -55.31 2.37
C ILE A 35 -16.27 -54.40 3.18
N ALA A 36 -15.49 -54.98 4.10
CA ALA A 36 -14.51 -54.24 4.89
C ALA A 36 -13.40 -53.58 3.99
N ALA A 37 -12.93 -54.27 2.99
CA ALA A 37 -11.95 -53.69 2.02
C ALA A 37 -12.57 -52.56 1.20
N GLY A 38 -13.82 -52.68 0.74
CA GLY A 38 -14.52 -51.62 -0.01
C GLY A 38 -14.75 -50.37 0.80
N THR A 39 -15.17 -50.52 2.08
CA THR A 39 -15.35 -49.40 3.00
C THR A 39 -14.02 -48.73 3.34
N ALA A 40 -12.93 -49.48 3.52
CA ALA A 40 -11.59 -48.93 3.76
C ALA A 40 -11.06 -48.13 2.56
N CYS A 41 -11.22 -48.65 1.35
CA CYS A 41 -10.84 -47.96 0.09
C CYS A 41 -11.65 -46.65 -0.08
N PHE A 42 -12.94 -46.67 0.24
CA PHE A 42 -13.79 -45.50 0.14
C PHE A 42 -13.42 -44.44 1.20
N ALA A 43 -13.16 -44.84 2.42
CA ALA A 43 -12.71 -43.96 3.48
C ALA A 43 -11.35 -43.32 3.12
N ALA A 44 -10.42 -44.08 2.55
CA ALA A 44 -9.15 -43.58 2.04
C ALA A 44 -9.34 -42.56 0.91
N ALA A 45 -10.26 -42.81 -0.03
CA ALA A 45 -10.59 -41.89 -1.12
C ALA A 45 -11.18 -40.57 -0.59
N ILE A 46 -12.07 -40.61 0.40
CA ILE A 46 -12.59 -39.40 1.06
C ILE A 46 -11.48 -38.59 1.74
N VAL A 47 -10.60 -39.26 2.48
CA VAL A 47 -9.45 -38.59 3.14
C VAL A 47 -8.54 -37.92 2.10
N LEU A 48 -8.28 -38.57 0.98
CA LEU A 48 -7.48 -37.99 -0.11
C LEU A 48 -8.18 -36.79 -0.77
N LEU A 49 -9.48 -36.87 -1.02
CA LEU A 49 -10.27 -35.77 -1.57
C LEU A 49 -10.32 -34.56 -0.61
N VAL A 50 -10.55 -34.80 0.68
CA VAL A 50 -10.54 -33.75 1.71
C VAL A 50 -9.16 -33.10 1.80
N ARG A 51 -8.09 -33.90 1.85
CA ARG A 51 -6.72 -33.38 1.84
C ARG A 51 -6.38 -32.58 0.58
N SER A 52 -6.84 -33.05 -0.58
CA SER A 52 -6.65 -32.32 -1.85
C SER A 52 -7.43 -31.02 -1.86
N GLY A 53 -8.69 -31.03 -1.42
CA GLY A 53 -9.53 -29.84 -1.28
C GLY A 53 -8.93 -28.82 -0.30
N MET A 54 -8.45 -29.27 0.86
CA MET A 54 -7.76 -28.40 1.83
C MET A 54 -6.48 -27.79 1.26
N LYS A 55 -5.69 -28.56 0.48
CA LYS A 55 -4.50 -28.01 -0.20
C LYS A 55 -4.86 -26.95 -1.24
N GLN A 56 -5.97 -27.13 -1.98
CA GLN A 56 -6.45 -26.14 -2.94
C GLN A 56 -6.93 -24.87 -2.25
N VAL A 57 -7.71 -25.02 -1.16
CA VAL A 57 -8.17 -23.87 -0.34
C VAL A 57 -6.97 -23.12 0.22
N SER A 58 -6.01 -23.81 0.84
CA SER A 58 -4.79 -23.18 1.36
C SER A 58 -3.92 -22.52 0.27
N ARG A 59 -3.94 -23.06 -0.95
CA ARG A 59 -3.27 -22.45 -2.10
C ARG A 59 -3.98 -21.17 -2.56
N LEU A 60 -5.32 -21.18 -2.60
CA LEU A 60 -6.12 -19.99 -2.91
C LEU A 60 -5.98 -18.91 -1.83
N GLU A 61 -5.98 -19.30 -0.57
CA GLU A 61 -5.72 -18.39 0.56
C GLU A 61 -4.32 -17.78 0.45
N ARG A 62 -3.28 -18.57 0.14
CA ARG A 62 -1.93 -18.04 -0.07
C ARG A 62 -1.85 -17.09 -1.26
N LEU A 63 -2.52 -17.38 -2.38
CA LEU A 63 -2.61 -16.47 -3.52
C LEU A 63 -3.33 -15.17 -3.17
N GLY A 64 -4.30 -15.22 -2.22
CA GLY A 64 -4.96 -14.03 -1.69
C GLY A 64 -4.16 -13.22 -0.68
N LEU A 65 -3.01 -13.75 -0.18
CA LEU A 65 -2.18 -13.12 0.85
C LEU A 65 -0.80 -12.65 0.36
N THR A 66 -0.44 -12.94 -0.90
CA THR A 66 0.87 -12.58 -1.45
C THR A 66 0.73 -11.66 -2.66
N ASP A 67 1.69 -10.77 -2.83
CA ASP A 67 1.86 -9.97 -4.03
C ASP A 67 2.56 -10.80 -5.11
N THR A 68 1.99 -10.85 -6.30
CA THR A 68 2.48 -11.71 -7.39
C THR A 68 3.77 -11.22 -8.04
N LEU A 69 4.07 -9.92 -7.94
CA LEU A 69 5.27 -9.34 -8.53
C LEU A 69 6.51 -9.59 -7.68
N THR A 70 6.40 -9.40 -6.35
CA THR A 70 7.53 -9.46 -5.42
C THR A 70 7.58 -10.74 -4.60
N GLY A 71 6.45 -11.44 -4.46
CA GLY A 71 6.31 -12.59 -3.56
C GLY A 71 6.17 -12.21 -2.09
N PHE A 72 6.24 -10.93 -1.73
CA PHE A 72 5.96 -10.47 -0.37
C PHE A 72 4.50 -10.64 0.02
N PRO A 73 4.19 -10.76 1.31
CA PRO A 73 2.82 -10.63 1.79
C PRO A 73 2.21 -9.30 1.33
N ASN A 74 0.92 -9.34 1.00
CA ASN A 74 0.19 -8.18 0.52
C ASN A 74 -0.53 -7.42 1.65
N ARG A 75 -1.31 -6.39 1.30
CA ARG A 75 -2.12 -5.59 2.23
C ARG A 75 -3.08 -6.45 3.07
N HIS A 76 -3.66 -7.49 2.49
CA HIS A 76 -4.56 -8.38 3.23
C HIS A 76 -3.82 -9.19 4.30
N ALA A 77 -2.65 -9.72 3.94
CA ALA A 77 -1.77 -10.40 4.89
C ALA A 77 -1.36 -9.48 6.06
N LEU A 78 -1.05 -8.21 5.80
CA LEU A 78 -0.72 -7.25 6.85
C LEU A 78 -1.87 -7.10 7.86
N HIS A 79 -3.11 -6.99 7.39
CA HIS A 79 -4.27 -6.90 8.28
C HIS A 79 -4.47 -8.16 9.11
N GLU A 80 -4.27 -9.34 8.52
CA GLU A 80 -4.38 -10.63 9.23
C GLU A 80 -3.27 -10.80 10.27
N ASP A 81 -2.03 -10.48 9.91
CA ASP A 81 -0.90 -10.57 10.82
C ASP A 81 -1.04 -9.59 11.99
N PHE A 82 -1.48 -8.36 11.71
CA PHE A 82 -1.74 -7.37 12.76
C PHE A 82 -2.80 -7.83 13.77
N LYS A 83 -3.86 -8.55 13.33
CA LYS A 83 -4.88 -9.11 14.23
C LYS A 83 -4.32 -10.14 15.21
N ARG A 84 -3.22 -10.84 14.80
CA ARG A 84 -2.57 -11.86 15.61
C ARG A 84 -1.61 -11.27 16.65
N LEU A 85 -1.20 -10.00 16.48
CA LEU A 85 -0.30 -9.34 17.41
C LEU A 85 -0.97 -9.06 18.76
N ALA A 86 -0.26 -9.41 19.83
CA ALA A 86 -0.73 -9.18 21.17
C ALA A 86 -0.92 -7.66 21.44
N ARG A 87 -2.08 -7.29 22.00
CA ARG A 87 -2.36 -5.88 22.35
C ARG A 87 -1.49 -5.34 23.47
N CYS A 88 -0.86 -6.23 24.22
CA CYS A 88 0.03 -5.87 25.32
C CYS A 88 1.44 -5.49 24.88
N GLU A 89 1.74 -5.54 23.59
CA GLU A 89 3.05 -5.18 23.04
C GLU A 89 2.97 -3.89 22.21
N GLU A 90 4.08 -3.14 22.20
CA GLU A 90 4.27 -2.04 21.28
C GLU A 90 4.28 -2.59 19.85
N THR A 91 3.63 -1.90 18.93
CA THR A 91 3.62 -2.22 17.51
C THR A 91 3.89 -0.96 16.72
N ALA A 92 4.81 -1.03 15.79
CA ALA A 92 5.12 0.05 14.86
C ALA A 92 4.93 -0.42 13.42
N ILE A 93 4.46 0.49 12.59
CA ILE A 93 4.32 0.32 11.15
C ILE A 93 5.05 1.44 10.43
N ALA A 94 5.69 1.12 9.33
CA ALA A 94 6.21 2.08 8.37
C ALA A 94 5.50 1.87 7.03
N LEU A 95 5.11 2.94 6.39
CA LEU A 95 4.64 2.96 5.02
C LEU A 95 5.71 3.64 4.16
N ILE A 96 6.13 2.98 3.09
CA ILE A 96 7.22 3.39 2.21
C ILE A 96 6.66 3.60 0.82
N ASP A 97 7.01 4.70 0.20
CA ASP A 97 6.71 5.01 -1.19
C ASP A 97 8.01 5.34 -1.93
N LEU A 98 8.17 4.84 -3.14
CA LEU A 98 9.37 5.02 -3.95
C LEU A 98 9.32 6.36 -4.71
N ASP A 99 10.11 7.32 -4.26
CA ASP A 99 10.20 8.63 -4.92
C ASP A 99 10.76 8.50 -6.34
N GLY A 100 10.06 9.08 -7.31
CA GLY A 100 10.50 9.09 -8.72
C GLY A 100 10.14 7.83 -9.50
N PHE A 101 9.41 6.88 -8.94
CA PHE A 101 9.04 5.63 -9.62
C PHE A 101 8.18 5.87 -10.87
N MET A 102 7.28 6.84 -10.87
CA MET A 102 6.49 7.20 -12.05
C MET A 102 7.39 7.61 -13.23
N LEU A 103 8.43 8.42 -12.99
CA LEU A 103 9.41 8.80 -14.02
C LEU A 103 10.18 7.60 -14.58
N VAL A 104 10.48 6.61 -13.74
CA VAL A 104 11.11 5.37 -14.21
C VAL A 104 10.18 4.64 -15.17
N ASN A 105 8.88 4.53 -14.86
CA ASN A 105 7.90 3.92 -15.76
C ASN A 105 7.74 4.70 -17.07
N GLU A 106 7.70 6.03 -17.03
CA GLU A 106 7.58 6.89 -18.22
C GLU A 106 8.80 6.79 -19.14
N HIS A 107 10.01 6.80 -18.58
CA HIS A 107 11.24 6.78 -19.37
C HIS A 107 11.70 5.38 -19.80
N HIS A 108 11.40 4.34 -19.01
CA HIS A 108 11.95 3.01 -19.21
C HIS A 108 10.90 1.92 -19.41
N GLY A 109 9.62 2.27 -19.25
CA GLY A 109 8.50 1.34 -19.38
C GLY A 109 8.27 0.48 -18.13
N HIS A 110 7.07 -0.04 -18.00
CA HIS A 110 6.61 -0.80 -16.83
C HIS A 110 7.44 -2.06 -16.53
N ALA A 111 8.01 -2.70 -17.57
CA ALA A 111 8.85 -3.89 -17.37
C ALA A 111 10.13 -3.61 -16.59
N ILE A 112 10.71 -2.41 -16.72
CA ILE A 112 11.85 -1.95 -15.93
C ILE A 112 11.38 -1.52 -14.54
N GLY A 113 10.24 -0.82 -14.45
CA GLY A 113 9.62 -0.48 -13.16
C GLY A 113 9.33 -1.71 -12.30
N ASP A 114 8.79 -2.77 -12.87
CA ASP A 114 8.54 -4.03 -12.16
C ASP A 114 9.83 -4.66 -11.61
N ARG A 115 10.93 -4.57 -12.37
CA ARG A 115 12.24 -5.04 -11.89
C ARG A 115 12.78 -4.12 -10.79
N ALA A 116 12.64 -2.81 -10.93
CA ALA A 116 13.04 -1.86 -9.92
C ALA A 116 12.32 -2.12 -8.58
N ILE A 117 11.01 -2.42 -8.61
CA ILE A 117 10.24 -2.81 -7.42
C ILE A 117 10.83 -4.06 -6.76
N ARG A 118 11.20 -5.09 -7.56
CA ARG A 118 11.82 -6.31 -7.00
C ARG A 118 13.17 -6.04 -6.35
N GLU A 119 14.02 -5.24 -7.00
CA GLU A 119 15.34 -4.87 -6.45
C GLU A 119 15.21 -4.03 -5.17
N CYS A 120 14.29 -3.05 -5.14
CA CYS A 120 14.00 -2.30 -3.92
C CYS A 120 13.49 -3.20 -2.80
N GLY A 121 12.55 -4.11 -3.12
CA GLY A 121 12.06 -5.09 -2.15
C GLY A 121 13.16 -6.01 -1.61
N ALA A 122 14.06 -6.49 -2.47
CA ALA A 122 15.22 -7.29 -2.07
C ALA A 122 16.17 -6.50 -1.14
N LEU A 123 16.43 -5.23 -1.46
CA LEU A 123 17.21 -4.32 -0.61
C LEU A 123 16.55 -4.17 0.78
N PHE A 124 15.24 -3.94 0.82
CA PHE A 124 14.51 -3.80 2.08
C PHE A 124 14.57 -5.10 2.90
N GLN A 125 14.49 -6.26 2.24
CA GLN A 125 14.62 -7.55 2.92
C GLN A 125 16.02 -7.75 3.53
N VAL A 126 17.08 -7.30 2.86
CA VAL A 126 18.44 -7.34 3.40
C VAL A 126 18.57 -6.44 4.65
N ILE A 127 17.97 -5.24 4.61
CA ILE A 127 18.04 -4.29 5.72
C ILE A 127 17.22 -4.77 6.92
N CYS A 128 16.00 -5.27 6.67
CA CYS A 128 15.09 -5.70 7.73
C CYS A 128 15.40 -7.09 8.28
N GLY A 129 16.00 -7.96 7.46
CA GLY A 129 16.26 -9.35 7.84
C GLY A 129 14.97 -10.05 8.31
N ASN A 130 15.02 -10.65 9.49
CA ASN A 130 13.86 -11.26 10.17
C ASN A 130 13.29 -10.37 11.29
N GLU A 131 13.80 -9.16 11.44
CA GLU A 131 13.43 -8.26 12.53
C GLU A 131 12.11 -7.52 12.29
N ALA A 132 11.74 -7.28 11.04
CA ALA A 132 10.46 -6.70 10.66
C ALA A 132 9.87 -7.46 9.48
N GLN A 133 8.54 -7.62 9.48
CA GLN A 133 7.83 -8.21 8.36
C GLN A 133 7.60 -7.15 7.28
N ILE A 134 7.92 -7.53 6.03
CA ILE A 134 7.74 -6.67 4.86
C ILE A 134 6.46 -7.08 4.12
N TYR A 135 5.74 -6.09 3.63
CA TYR A 135 4.54 -6.23 2.81
C TYR A 135 4.64 -5.33 1.58
N ARG A 136 4.06 -5.76 0.47
CA ARG A 136 3.80 -4.87 -0.66
C ARG A 136 2.31 -4.57 -0.73
N LEU A 137 1.97 -3.28 -0.70
CA LEU A 137 0.57 -2.85 -0.65
C LEU A 137 -0.04 -2.61 -2.03
N GLY A 138 0.79 -2.41 -3.05
CA GLY A 138 0.45 -2.19 -4.45
C GLY A 138 1.30 -1.08 -5.06
N GLY A 139 1.41 -1.02 -6.39
CA GLY A 139 2.21 0.01 -7.06
C GLY A 139 3.65 0.02 -6.56
N ASP A 140 4.09 1.16 -6.08
CA ASP A 140 5.40 1.45 -5.50
C ASP A 140 5.38 1.54 -3.96
N GLU A 141 4.26 1.10 -3.33
CA GLU A 141 4.07 1.15 -1.89
C GLU A 141 4.47 -0.16 -1.20
N PHE A 142 5.31 -0.04 -0.18
CA PHE A 142 5.66 -1.11 0.76
C PHE A 142 5.26 -0.74 2.18
N ALA A 143 5.14 -1.75 3.04
CA ALA A 143 4.97 -1.54 4.47
C ALA A 143 5.90 -2.46 5.26
N LEU A 144 6.34 -1.96 6.41
CA LEU A 144 7.08 -2.75 7.41
C LEU A 144 6.24 -2.81 8.68
N LEU A 145 6.18 -3.97 9.29
CA LEU A 145 5.48 -4.20 10.56
C LEU A 145 6.44 -4.84 11.56
N LYS A 146 6.55 -4.23 12.73
CA LYS A 146 7.31 -4.77 13.86
C LYS A 146 6.51 -4.69 15.14
N SER A 147 6.57 -5.73 15.95
CA SER A 147 5.96 -5.79 17.28
C SER A 147 6.98 -6.25 18.30
N GLY A 148 6.77 -5.88 19.55
CA GLY A 148 7.62 -6.26 20.68
C GLY A 148 8.36 -5.10 21.30
N PRO A 149 9.30 -5.38 22.22
CA PRO A 149 10.08 -4.34 22.89
C PRO A 149 10.86 -3.48 21.90
N LEU A 150 10.83 -2.16 22.10
CA LEU A 150 11.53 -1.18 21.24
C LEU A 150 11.14 -1.24 19.75
N ALA A 151 9.94 -1.74 19.44
CA ALA A 151 9.48 -1.90 18.05
C ALA A 151 9.60 -0.58 17.26
N ALA A 152 9.20 0.54 17.84
CA ALA A 152 9.29 1.85 17.22
C ALA A 152 10.75 2.26 16.92
N THR A 153 11.65 2.13 17.90
CA THR A 153 13.06 2.52 17.76
C THR A 153 13.79 1.68 16.71
N LEU A 154 13.56 0.36 16.74
CA LEU A 154 14.20 -0.57 15.80
C LEU A 154 13.66 -0.34 14.37
N LEU A 155 12.35 -0.15 14.22
CA LEU A 155 11.75 0.12 12.91
C LEU A 155 12.25 1.45 12.34
N GLU A 156 12.36 2.50 13.16
CA GLU A 156 12.93 3.79 12.73
C GLU A 156 14.38 3.62 12.23
N GLY A 157 15.21 2.86 12.94
CA GLY A 157 16.57 2.59 12.52
C GLY A 157 16.64 1.92 11.14
N MET A 158 15.76 0.93 10.89
CA MET A 158 15.65 0.27 9.59
C MET A 158 15.21 1.26 8.51
N CYS A 159 14.20 2.09 8.78
CA CYS A 159 13.69 3.07 7.85
C CYS A 159 14.74 4.12 7.48
N ARG A 160 15.51 4.62 8.43
CA ARG A 160 16.63 5.54 8.17
C ARG A 160 17.66 4.91 7.24
N ARG A 161 18.01 3.66 7.52
CA ARG A 161 18.94 2.91 6.67
C ARG A 161 18.40 2.66 5.27
N ILE A 162 17.10 2.38 5.12
CA ILE A 162 16.45 2.29 3.81
C ILE A 162 16.58 3.63 3.05
N VAL A 163 16.29 4.75 3.69
CA VAL A 163 16.42 6.08 3.06
C VAL A 163 17.86 6.33 2.62
N GLU A 164 18.85 6.03 3.45
CA GLU A 164 20.28 6.19 3.15
C GLU A 164 20.71 5.34 1.94
N GLU A 165 20.34 4.07 1.92
CA GLU A 165 20.69 3.15 0.81
C GLU A 165 19.98 3.55 -0.50
N MET A 166 18.74 4.05 -0.41
CA MET A 166 17.97 4.54 -1.57
C MET A 166 18.50 5.88 -2.13
N MET A 167 19.42 6.57 -1.46
CA MET A 167 20.16 7.69 -2.05
C MET A 167 21.16 7.23 -3.11
N HIS A 168 21.54 5.97 -3.11
CA HIS A 168 22.39 5.37 -4.11
C HIS A 168 21.58 4.80 -5.27
N PRO A 169 22.07 4.91 -6.53
CA PRO A 169 21.35 4.37 -7.66
C PRO A 169 21.09 2.87 -7.54
N VAL A 170 19.85 2.48 -7.69
CA VAL A 170 19.42 1.06 -7.72
C VAL A 170 19.84 0.47 -9.05
N LYS A 171 20.58 -0.65 -9.01
CA LYS A 171 20.97 -1.38 -10.22
C LYS A 171 19.83 -2.29 -10.67
N VAL A 172 19.38 -2.07 -11.89
CA VAL A 172 18.37 -2.90 -12.56
C VAL A 172 18.90 -3.32 -13.91
N ASP A 173 19.25 -4.59 -14.08
CA ASP A 173 20.01 -5.11 -15.23
C ASP A 173 21.33 -4.30 -15.42
N ASP A 174 21.52 -3.71 -16.61
CA ASP A 174 22.67 -2.87 -16.94
C ASP A 174 22.45 -1.37 -16.65
N ARG A 175 21.35 -1.00 -16.00
CA ARG A 175 20.94 0.37 -15.73
C ARG A 175 21.15 0.73 -14.28
N ARG A 176 21.36 2.02 -14.04
CA ARG A 176 21.35 2.62 -12.71
C ARG A 176 20.19 3.60 -12.64
N LEU A 177 19.21 3.30 -11.79
CA LEU A 177 18.00 4.11 -11.61
C LEU A 177 18.12 4.91 -10.32
N THR A 178 17.85 6.21 -10.40
CA THR A 178 17.77 7.07 -9.22
C THR A 178 16.36 7.04 -8.68
N LEU A 179 16.18 6.39 -7.54
CA LEU A 179 14.94 6.29 -6.79
C LEU A 179 15.22 6.74 -5.36
N GLY A 180 14.27 7.44 -4.75
CA GLY A 180 14.31 7.73 -3.32
C GLY A 180 13.26 6.91 -2.56
N ALA A 181 13.19 7.10 -1.26
CA ALA A 181 12.13 6.54 -0.43
C ALA A 181 11.61 7.59 0.56
N SER A 182 10.31 7.87 0.48
CA SER A 182 9.59 8.67 1.48
C SER A 182 8.84 7.74 2.42
N ILE A 183 9.10 7.86 3.72
CA ILE A 183 8.62 6.90 4.72
C ILE A 183 7.80 7.61 5.79
N GLY A 184 6.61 7.08 6.07
CA GLY A 184 5.78 7.49 7.20
C GLY A 184 5.71 6.41 8.25
N LEU A 185 5.92 6.80 9.50
CA LEU A 185 5.97 5.92 10.67
C LEU A 185 4.77 6.19 11.58
N ALA A 186 4.14 5.12 12.06
CA ALA A 186 3.14 5.21 13.11
C ALA A 186 3.32 4.09 14.14
N ARG A 187 2.90 4.35 15.39
CA ARG A 187 3.00 3.36 16.47
C ARG A 187 1.68 3.21 17.21
N ARG A 188 1.46 2.01 17.70
CA ARG A 188 0.49 1.66 18.71
C ARG A 188 1.25 1.39 20.01
N ALA A 189 1.02 2.20 21.03
CA ALA A 189 1.60 1.98 22.34
C ALA A 189 0.98 0.74 23.00
N LYS A 190 1.70 0.16 23.96
CA LYS A 190 1.22 -0.95 24.77
C LYS A 190 -0.13 -0.61 25.41
N GLY A 191 -1.13 -1.49 25.23
CA GLY A 191 -2.48 -1.32 25.77
C GLY A 191 -3.38 -0.37 24.98
N GLN A 192 -2.89 0.24 23.91
CA GLN A 192 -3.70 1.14 23.07
C GLN A 192 -4.57 0.34 22.10
N GLU A 193 -5.86 0.70 22.00
CA GLU A 193 -6.80 0.06 21.07
C GLU A 193 -6.84 0.78 19.72
N ILE A 194 -5.84 0.52 18.89
CA ILE A 194 -5.76 1.02 17.51
C ILE A 194 -5.73 -0.18 16.57
N GLY A 195 -6.61 -0.18 15.57
CA GLY A 195 -6.65 -1.18 14.51
C GLY A 195 -5.60 -0.92 13.43
N SER A 196 -5.33 -1.94 12.60
CA SER A 196 -4.36 -1.85 11.49
C SER A 196 -4.71 -0.75 10.49
N SER A 197 -5.98 -0.55 10.16
CA SER A 197 -6.41 0.48 9.21
C SER A 197 -6.11 1.89 9.72
N GLU A 198 -6.34 2.15 11.00
CA GLU A 198 -6.03 3.46 11.59
C GLU A 198 -4.51 3.67 11.71
N LEU A 199 -3.77 2.61 12.03
CA LEU A 199 -2.31 2.71 12.10
C LEU A 199 -1.69 2.96 10.72
N LEU A 200 -2.20 2.30 9.66
CA LEU A 200 -1.82 2.56 8.27
C LEU A 200 -2.19 3.98 7.84
N ARG A 201 -3.39 4.47 8.18
CA ARG A 201 -3.81 5.85 7.89
C ARG A 201 -2.85 6.87 8.51
N ARG A 202 -2.43 6.66 9.75
CA ARG A 202 -1.44 7.52 10.42
C ARG A 202 -0.08 7.48 9.73
N ALA A 203 0.37 6.30 9.34
CA ALA A 203 1.62 6.15 8.59
C ALA A 203 1.53 6.85 7.22
N ASP A 204 0.40 6.75 6.52
CA ASP A 204 0.15 7.44 5.25
C ASP A 204 0.21 8.97 5.39
N ILE A 205 -0.40 9.54 6.44
CA ILE A 205 -0.31 10.98 6.72
C ILE A 205 1.14 11.42 6.98
N ALA A 206 1.89 10.62 7.72
CA ALA A 206 3.31 10.89 7.99
C ALA A 206 4.18 10.76 6.72
N MET A 207 3.90 9.77 5.86
CA MET A 207 4.57 9.59 4.58
C MET A 207 4.32 10.78 3.65
N TYR A 208 3.09 11.26 3.57
CA TYR A 208 2.75 12.48 2.85
C TYR A 208 3.53 13.69 3.37
N SER A 209 3.68 13.82 4.71
CA SER A 209 4.52 14.85 5.31
C SER A 209 6.01 14.70 4.91
N SER A 210 6.52 13.47 4.80
CA SER A 210 7.87 13.19 4.29
C SER A 210 8.03 13.69 2.86
N LYS A 211 7.08 13.40 1.97
CA LYS A 211 7.08 13.86 0.57
C LYS A 211 7.09 15.39 0.47
N ARG A 212 6.22 16.07 1.21
CA ARG A 212 6.17 17.54 1.23
C ARG A 212 7.38 18.20 1.87
N GLY A 213 7.99 17.52 2.83
CA GLY A 213 9.19 18.02 3.52
C GLY A 213 10.47 17.93 2.68
N GLY A 214 10.40 17.50 1.40
CA GLY A 214 11.55 17.40 0.49
C GLY A 214 11.94 15.98 0.12
N LYS A 215 11.06 14.99 0.40
CA LYS A 215 11.26 13.57 0.07
C LYS A 215 12.47 12.93 0.77
N ALA A 216 12.81 11.70 0.42
CA ALA A 216 13.99 10.97 0.89
C ALA A 216 14.21 11.09 2.41
N ARG A 217 13.16 10.82 3.19
CA ARG A 217 13.18 10.88 4.66
C ARG A 217 12.12 10.01 5.30
N CYS A 218 12.28 9.78 6.60
CA CYS A 218 11.25 9.16 7.41
C CYS A 218 10.68 10.16 8.43
N THR A 219 9.36 10.15 8.61
CA THR A 219 8.65 11.04 9.51
C THR A 219 7.70 10.23 10.38
N TRP A 220 7.69 10.50 11.69
CA TRP A 220 6.69 9.94 12.61
C TRP A 220 5.37 10.70 12.50
N HIS A 221 4.27 9.95 12.57
CA HIS A 221 2.95 10.58 12.68
C HIS A 221 2.86 11.45 13.92
N SER A 222 2.35 12.66 13.72
CA SER A 222 1.97 13.61 14.77
C SER A 222 0.52 14.03 14.55
N PRO A 223 -0.29 14.24 15.61
CA PRO A 223 -1.66 14.77 15.50
C PRO A 223 -1.75 16.12 14.77
N GLU A 224 -0.66 16.87 14.70
CA GLU A 224 -0.58 18.12 13.94
C GLU A 224 -0.68 17.87 12.43
N PHE A 225 -0.19 16.73 11.95
CA PHE A 225 -0.27 16.37 10.55
C PHE A 225 -1.70 16.03 10.10
N ASP A 226 -2.53 15.47 10.98
CA ASP A 226 -3.95 15.27 10.71
C ASP A 226 -4.63 16.59 10.40
N ARG A 227 -4.38 17.63 11.23
CA ARG A 227 -4.92 18.99 11.03
C ARG A 227 -4.38 19.63 9.74
N SER A 228 -3.09 19.49 9.48
CA SER A 228 -2.48 20.01 8.25
C SER A 228 -3.07 19.37 7.00
N ARG A 229 -3.31 18.05 7.03
CA ARG A 229 -3.91 17.33 5.89
C ARG A 229 -5.37 17.74 5.66
N GLU A 230 -6.14 17.92 6.72
CA GLU A 230 -7.51 18.42 6.60
C GLU A 230 -7.56 19.84 6.01
N ALA A 231 -6.70 20.73 6.50
CA ALA A 231 -6.59 22.09 5.95
C ALA A 231 -6.18 22.10 4.46
N ILE A 232 -5.34 21.17 4.02
CA ILE A 232 -4.98 21.02 2.60
C ILE A 232 -6.17 20.54 1.77
N ARG A 233 -6.96 19.58 2.27
CA ARG A 233 -8.17 19.11 1.58
C ARG A 233 -9.20 20.21 1.45
N GLU A 234 -9.46 20.94 2.54
CA GLU A 234 -10.35 22.11 2.53
C GLU A 234 -9.86 23.14 1.51
N LEU A 235 -8.55 23.39 1.45
CA LEU A 235 -7.96 24.32 0.50
C LEU A 235 -8.08 23.85 -0.95
N ASP A 236 -7.96 22.54 -1.23
CA ASP A 236 -8.16 21.98 -2.58
C ASP A 236 -9.62 22.17 -3.04
N ASP A 237 -10.58 21.88 -2.16
CA ASP A 237 -12.00 22.06 -2.46
C ASP A 237 -12.31 23.55 -2.71
N GLU A 238 -11.79 24.46 -1.91
CA GLU A 238 -11.93 25.90 -2.11
C GLU A 238 -11.27 26.37 -3.41
N LEU A 239 -10.10 25.84 -3.75
CA LEU A 239 -9.36 26.20 -4.98
C LEU A 239 -10.14 25.85 -6.23
N ARG A 240 -10.86 24.71 -6.22
CA ARG A 240 -11.76 24.30 -7.32
C ARG A 240 -12.90 25.31 -7.49
N LEU A 241 -13.50 25.75 -6.41
CA LEU A 241 -14.57 26.77 -6.42
C LEU A 241 -14.03 28.14 -6.84
N ALA A 242 -12.86 28.53 -6.39
CA ALA A 242 -12.23 29.81 -6.69
C ALA A 242 -11.96 30.00 -8.19
N LEU A 243 -11.58 28.91 -8.90
CA LEU A 243 -11.41 28.93 -10.35
C LEU A 243 -12.74 29.21 -11.09
N ALA A 244 -13.85 28.65 -10.61
CA ALA A 244 -15.18 28.88 -11.17
C ALA A 244 -15.75 30.25 -10.84
N ASN A 245 -15.41 30.81 -9.68
CA ASN A 245 -15.93 32.06 -9.13
C ASN A 245 -15.09 33.30 -9.47
N GLU A 246 -14.06 33.15 -10.30
CA GLU A 246 -13.16 34.26 -10.68
C GLU A 246 -12.51 34.97 -9.48
N GLU A 247 -12.09 34.24 -8.45
CA GLU A 247 -11.47 34.77 -7.24
C GLU A 247 -9.98 35.11 -7.42
N PHE A 248 -9.40 34.85 -8.59
CA PHE A 248 -8.01 35.14 -8.89
C PHE A 248 -7.85 36.53 -9.50
N ARG A 249 -6.68 37.14 -9.25
CA ARG A 249 -6.24 38.40 -9.85
C ARG A 249 -4.77 38.29 -10.23
N LEU A 250 -4.37 39.00 -11.27
CA LEU A 250 -2.97 39.13 -11.65
C LEU A 250 -2.46 40.47 -11.13
N HIS A 251 -1.33 40.40 -10.39
CA HIS A 251 -0.53 41.56 -10.06
C HIS A 251 0.70 41.54 -10.96
N TYR A 252 1.09 42.73 -11.43
CA TYR A 252 2.22 42.88 -12.32
C TYR A 252 3.35 43.61 -11.60
N GLN A 253 4.52 42.99 -11.52
CA GLN A 253 5.71 43.56 -10.92
C GLN A 253 6.69 43.95 -12.02
N PRO A 254 7.04 45.24 -12.17
CA PRO A 254 7.98 45.65 -13.19
C PRO A 254 9.43 45.23 -12.86
N LEU A 255 10.11 44.70 -13.85
CA LEU A 255 11.55 44.47 -13.82
C LEU A 255 12.22 45.64 -14.52
N VAL A 256 13.12 46.32 -13.82
CA VAL A 256 13.80 47.53 -14.30
C VAL A 256 15.28 47.26 -14.55
N ASP A 257 15.79 47.78 -15.63
CA ASP A 257 17.23 47.81 -15.87
C ASP A 257 17.90 48.70 -14.83
N SER A 258 18.91 48.19 -14.14
CA SER A 258 19.57 48.88 -13.02
C SER A 258 20.39 50.10 -13.47
N ASN A 259 20.77 50.21 -14.75
CA ASN A 259 21.58 51.31 -15.26
C ASN A 259 20.71 52.43 -15.83
N SER A 260 19.68 52.08 -16.59
CA SER A 260 18.81 53.05 -17.28
C SER A 260 17.54 53.41 -16.51
N GLY A 261 17.14 52.59 -15.53
CA GLY A 261 15.84 52.72 -14.83
C GLY A 261 14.63 52.39 -15.73
N ALA A 262 14.84 51.93 -16.96
CA ALA A 262 13.76 51.57 -17.86
C ALA A 262 13.12 50.21 -17.48
N ILE A 263 11.81 50.10 -17.64
CA ILE A 263 11.08 48.83 -17.47
C ILE A 263 11.42 47.94 -18.67
N VAL A 264 12.05 46.79 -18.45
CA VAL A 264 12.48 45.84 -19.48
C VAL A 264 11.57 44.61 -19.56
N ALA A 265 10.84 44.29 -18.48
CA ALA A 265 9.90 43.21 -18.44
C ALA A 265 8.87 43.39 -17.28
N VAL A 266 7.88 42.56 -17.25
CA VAL A 266 6.87 42.55 -16.15
C VAL A 266 6.69 41.10 -15.71
N GLU A 267 6.81 40.85 -14.44
CA GLU A 267 6.45 39.55 -13.83
C GLU A 267 4.97 39.52 -13.50
N SER A 268 4.28 38.49 -13.99
CA SER A 268 2.88 38.27 -13.70
C SER A 268 2.73 37.37 -12.48
N LEU A 269 2.18 37.90 -11.42
CA LEU A 269 2.07 37.25 -10.13
C LEU A 269 0.60 36.99 -9.77
N ILE A 270 0.20 35.74 -9.73
CA ILE A 270 -1.16 35.36 -9.38
C ILE A 270 -1.43 35.62 -7.88
N ARG A 271 -2.65 36.12 -7.58
CA ARG A 271 -3.15 36.37 -6.24
C ARG A 271 -4.53 35.74 -6.12
N TRP A 272 -4.78 35.05 -5.02
CA TRP A 272 -6.09 34.54 -4.68
C TRP A 272 -6.72 35.37 -3.59
N GLN A 273 -7.85 36.00 -3.89
CA GLN A 273 -8.61 36.78 -2.96
C GLN A 273 -9.96 36.11 -2.72
N ARG A 274 -10.16 35.58 -1.53
CA ARG A 274 -11.40 34.96 -1.12
C ARG A 274 -12.55 35.98 -1.01
N PRO A 275 -13.83 35.56 -1.08
CA PRO A 275 -14.98 36.44 -0.88
C PRO A 275 -15.03 37.11 0.49
N ASP A 276 -14.43 36.47 1.51
CA ASP A 276 -14.29 37.03 2.87
C ASP A 276 -13.20 38.11 2.99
N GLY A 277 -12.56 38.46 1.88
CA GLY A 277 -11.50 39.47 1.83
C GLY A 277 -10.10 38.91 2.20
N LYS A 278 -9.96 37.66 2.61
CA LYS A 278 -8.66 37.07 2.90
C LYS A 278 -7.86 36.80 1.64
N HIS A 279 -6.57 37.05 1.69
CA HIS A 279 -5.62 36.72 0.66
C HIS A 279 -4.88 35.43 0.99
N ILE A 280 -4.85 34.49 0.04
CA ILE A 280 -4.04 33.29 0.13
C ILE A 280 -2.83 33.45 -0.79
N GLY A 281 -1.64 33.29 -0.20
CA GLY A 281 -0.38 33.45 -0.93
C GLY A 281 -0.13 32.31 -1.92
N PRO A 282 0.54 32.58 -3.07
CA PRO A 282 0.89 31.55 -4.06
C PRO A 282 1.68 30.37 -3.47
N ASN A 283 2.56 30.63 -2.53
CA ASN A 283 3.34 29.62 -1.81
C ASN A 283 2.46 28.62 -1.00
N VAL A 284 1.19 28.95 -0.76
CA VAL A 284 0.24 28.09 -0.06
C VAL A 284 -0.61 27.29 -1.03
N PHE A 285 -1.20 27.91 -2.06
CA PHE A 285 -2.15 27.24 -2.93
C PHE A 285 -1.51 26.61 -4.17
N ILE A 286 -0.37 27.10 -4.68
CA ILE A 286 0.29 26.51 -5.84
C ILE A 286 0.70 25.04 -5.59
N PRO A 287 1.34 24.68 -4.47
CA PRO A 287 1.64 23.28 -4.19
C PRO A 287 0.41 22.39 -4.13
N VAL A 288 -0.73 22.89 -3.64
CA VAL A 288 -1.99 22.15 -3.64
C VAL A 288 -2.55 21.99 -5.07
N ALA A 289 -2.44 23.05 -5.88
CA ALA A 289 -2.84 22.99 -7.28
C ALA A 289 -2.01 21.99 -8.10
N GLU A 290 -0.70 21.88 -7.83
CA GLU A 290 0.19 20.92 -8.47
C GLU A 290 -0.20 19.48 -8.09
N GLU A 291 -0.41 19.21 -6.81
CA GLU A 291 -0.79 17.88 -6.32
C GLU A 291 -2.16 17.41 -6.85
N SER A 292 -3.13 18.33 -6.94
CA SER A 292 -4.49 18.03 -7.40
C SER A 292 -4.69 18.13 -8.92
N GLY A 293 -3.64 18.53 -9.66
CA GLY A 293 -3.71 18.76 -11.11
C GLY A 293 -4.41 20.06 -11.51
N LEU A 294 -4.84 20.88 -10.55
CA LEU A 294 -5.47 22.18 -10.80
C LEU A 294 -4.47 23.21 -11.32
N ILE A 295 -3.19 22.95 -11.27
CA ILE A 295 -2.16 23.84 -11.81
C ILE A 295 -2.34 24.09 -13.32
N ASN A 296 -2.81 23.09 -14.08
CA ASN A 296 -3.05 23.23 -15.52
C ASN A 296 -4.22 24.20 -15.83
N PRO A 297 -5.44 24.01 -15.29
CA PRO A 297 -6.52 24.98 -15.50
C PRO A 297 -6.19 26.36 -14.92
N LEU A 298 -5.45 26.45 -13.81
CA LEU A 298 -4.98 27.72 -13.25
C LEU A 298 -3.99 28.42 -14.19
N GLY A 299 -3.04 27.69 -14.77
CA GLY A 299 -2.11 28.21 -15.77
C GLY A 299 -2.81 28.72 -17.03
N LEU A 300 -3.81 27.99 -17.50
CA LEU A 300 -4.66 28.45 -18.63
C LEU A 300 -5.44 29.73 -18.30
N TRP A 301 -5.90 29.87 -17.05
CA TRP A 301 -6.56 31.09 -16.59
C TRP A 301 -5.58 32.29 -16.59
N VAL A 302 -4.33 32.09 -16.14
CA VAL A 302 -3.30 33.14 -16.15
C VAL A 302 -2.96 33.63 -17.56
N LEU A 303 -3.07 32.77 -18.58
CA LEU A 303 -2.72 33.07 -19.98
C LEU A 303 -3.87 33.71 -20.78
N ARG A 304 -5.05 33.81 -20.22
CA ARG A 304 -6.23 34.46 -20.85
C ARG A 304 -6.33 35.94 -20.46
#